data_888e8170d9448ea2e83a55f825e63769
#
_entry.id   888e8170d9448ea2e83a55f825e63769
#
_cell.length_a   1.000
_cell.length_b   1.000
_cell.length_c   1.000
_cell.angle_alpha   90.00
_cell.angle_beta   90.00
_cell.angle_gamma   90.00
#
_symmetry.space_group_name_H-M   'P 1'
#
loop_
_entity.id
_entity.type
_entity.pdbx_description
1 polymer ?
#
loop_
_entity_poly.entity_id
_entity_poly.type
_entity_poly.pdbx_seq_one_letter_code
_entity_poly.pdbx_strand_id
1 'polypeptide(L)'
;MPVALAASVLIFAALAAHSVAAQELTPRAYWPAPKGTKVLVIGYSNAEGDVLFDPSIPLYGVDSELNAGLLAYVQTLSLWGRSSNLIVELPYVWGETRGLVEDTPASRKYSGFSDLGITLSVNLMGAPSMTVEEFVAFRTDPHAILGASLKVIAPTGEYDETRLINEGANRWALKGELGYTLPLSTKWLLDFEAGALFFGDDDEFVAGKKEQEPIYSAQMHVIRRFSPGFWGSLNFNYFTGGRQTIDGVELGDVQRNSRLGATFVFPVAKGHALKLGYAVGWLTRFGTDFDQFLIT
;
A
#
# COMPACT_ATOMS: atom_id res chain seq x y z
N MET A 1 -25.07 26.48 18.20
CA MET A 1 -24.80 26.29 16.77
C MET A 1 -23.33 26.43 16.34
N PRO A 2 -22.38 27.04 17.07
CA PRO A 2 -20.98 27.08 16.63
C PRO A 2 -20.21 25.76 16.84
N VAL A 3 -20.63 24.89 17.75
CA VAL A 3 -19.94 23.64 18.07
C VAL A 3 -20.17 22.56 16.98
N ALA A 4 -21.36 22.51 16.38
CA ALA A 4 -21.65 21.56 15.30
C ALA A 4 -20.92 21.92 14.00
N LEU A 5 -20.67 23.20 13.72
CA LEU A 5 -19.95 23.66 12.55
C LEU A 5 -18.44 23.41 12.69
N ALA A 6 -17.88 23.60 13.89
CA ALA A 6 -16.50 23.26 14.20
C ALA A 6 -16.22 21.74 14.10
N ALA A 7 -17.17 20.90 14.50
CA ALA A 7 -17.08 19.45 14.33
C ALA A 7 -17.07 19.03 12.85
N SER A 8 -17.85 19.71 11.98
CA SER A 8 -17.89 19.40 10.54
C SER A 8 -16.57 19.71 9.81
N VAL A 9 -15.83 20.74 10.27
CA VAL A 9 -14.54 21.14 9.69
C VAL A 9 -13.41 20.19 10.08
N LEU A 10 -13.54 19.50 11.22
CA LEU A 10 -12.50 18.63 11.77
C LEU A 10 -12.45 17.21 11.18
N ILE A 11 -13.44 16.81 10.39
CA ILE A 11 -13.67 15.40 9.99
C ILE A 11 -12.69 14.84 8.92
N PHE A 12 -11.87 15.64 8.23
CA PHE A 12 -11.50 15.31 6.84
C PHE A 12 -10.04 15.03 6.50
N ALA A 13 -9.11 15.31 7.36
CA ALA A 13 -7.69 15.13 7.02
C ALA A 13 -7.14 13.71 7.29
N ALA A 14 -7.91 12.80 7.90
CA ALA A 14 -7.48 11.45 8.23
C ALA A 14 -7.41 10.47 7.04
N LEU A 15 -7.73 10.91 5.82
CA LEU A 15 -7.81 10.06 4.64
C LEU A 15 -6.46 9.66 4.04
N ALA A 16 -5.40 10.42 4.26
CA ALA A 16 -4.15 10.25 3.53
C ALA A 16 -3.32 9.02 3.97
N ALA A 17 -3.28 8.71 5.25
CA ALA A 17 -2.37 7.65 5.75
C ALA A 17 -2.85 6.21 5.49
N HIS A 18 -4.17 5.98 5.35
CA HIS A 18 -4.74 4.62 5.25
C HIS A 18 -4.96 4.13 3.82
N SER A 19 -5.06 5.05 2.85
CA SER A 19 -5.23 4.69 1.44
C SER A 19 -3.99 4.03 0.84
N VAL A 20 -2.81 4.25 1.44
CA VAL A 20 -1.52 3.75 0.91
C VAL A 20 -1.50 2.23 0.79
N ALA A 21 -2.01 1.49 1.77
CA ALA A 21 -2.00 0.02 1.74
C ALA A 21 -2.90 -0.61 0.65
N ALA A 22 -3.98 0.07 0.26
CA ALA A 22 -4.84 -0.36 -0.85
C ALA A 22 -4.29 0.08 -2.22
N GLN A 23 -3.41 1.07 -2.23
CA GLN A 23 -2.84 1.69 -3.43
C GLN A 23 -1.46 1.12 -3.80
N GLU A 24 -0.94 0.17 -3.03
CA GLU A 24 0.34 -0.48 -3.30
C GLU A 24 0.34 -1.15 -4.68
N LEU A 25 1.43 -0.98 -5.42
CA LEU A 25 1.73 -1.71 -6.65
C LEU A 25 2.86 -2.68 -6.35
N THR A 26 2.53 -3.97 -6.22
CA THR A 26 3.43 -5.02 -5.74
C THR A 26 3.73 -6.09 -6.79
N PRO A 27 4.29 -5.73 -7.96
CA PRO A 27 4.58 -6.73 -8.99
C PRO A 27 5.49 -7.83 -8.46
N ARG A 28 5.17 -9.08 -8.79
CA ARG A 28 5.88 -10.29 -8.35
C ARG A 28 5.73 -10.60 -6.85
N ALA A 29 4.63 -10.21 -6.22
CA ALA A 29 4.38 -10.49 -4.80
C ALA A 29 4.47 -12.00 -4.46
N TYR A 30 4.07 -12.86 -5.40
CA TYR A 30 4.05 -14.32 -5.24
C TYR A 30 5.19 -15.05 -5.97
N TRP A 31 6.11 -14.31 -6.60
CA TRP A 31 7.25 -14.95 -7.25
C TRP A 31 8.18 -15.56 -6.18
N PRO A 32 8.49 -16.88 -6.28
CA PRO A 32 9.24 -17.56 -5.23
C PRO A 32 10.70 -17.09 -5.15
N ALA A 33 11.30 -17.35 -4.00
CA ALA A 33 12.75 -17.26 -3.77
C ALA A 33 13.25 -18.55 -3.13
N PRO A 34 14.56 -18.83 -3.13
CA PRO A 34 15.12 -19.96 -2.42
C PRO A 34 14.77 -19.95 -0.93
N LYS A 35 14.46 -21.12 -0.37
CA LYS A 35 14.19 -21.28 1.06
C LYS A 35 15.32 -20.71 1.92
N GLY A 36 14.95 -19.96 2.95
CA GLY A 36 15.89 -19.36 3.89
C GLY A 36 16.52 -18.05 3.39
N THR A 37 16.12 -17.55 2.20
CA THR A 37 16.54 -16.22 1.75
C THR A 37 16.06 -15.18 2.75
N LYS A 38 16.96 -14.28 3.14
CA LYS A 38 16.70 -13.14 4.03
C LYS A 38 17.08 -11.87 3.30
N VAL A 39 16.20 -10.88 3.32
CA VAL A 39 16.42 -9.59 2.67
C VAL A 39 16.09 -8.50 3.67
N LEU A 40 16.99 -7.53 3.82
CA LEU A 40 16.74 -6.27 4.48
C LEU A 40 16.44 -5.24 3.38
N VAL A 41 15.31 -4.58 3.47
CA VAL A 41 14.89 -3.53 2.54
C VAL A 41 15.00 -2.19 3.26
N ILE A 42 15.70 -1.26 2.63
CA ILE A 42 15.74 0.13 3.04
C ILE A 42 15.21 0.93 1.85
N GLY A 43 14.21 1.75 2.09
CA GLY A 43 13.53 2.46 1.03
C GLY A 43 13.22 3.91 1.38
N TYR A 44 12.98 4.67 0.33
CA TYR A 44 12.42 6.00 0.38
C TYR A 44 11.33 6.14 -0.68
N SER A 45 10.23 6.77 -0.32
CA SER A 45 9.22 7.21 -1.27
C SER A 45 8.83 8.66 -1.02
N ASN A 46 8.51 9.34 -2.12
CA ASN A 46 7.85 10.64 -2.12
C ASN A 46 6.52 10.46 -2.87
N ALA A 47 5.45 11.01 -2.32
CA ALA A 47 4.14 11.05 -2.93
C ALA A 47 3.59 12.47 -2.78
N GLU A 48 3.16 13.07 -3.89
CA GLU A 48 2.63 14.43 -3.92
C GLU A 48 1.39 14.51 -4.82
N GLY A 49 0.46 15.39 -4.49
CA GLY A 49 -0.74 15.64 -5.26
C GLY A 49 -1.93 16.04 -4.42
N ASP A 50 -3.08 16.02 -5.07
CA ASP A 50 -4.34 16.48 -4.51
C ASP A 50 -4.98 15.41 -3.60
N VAL A 51 -5.71 15.88 -2.60
CA VAL A 51 -6.62 15.05 -1.80
C VAL A 51 -8.05 15.50 -2.08
N LEU A 52 -8.82 14.64 -2.76
CA LEU A 52 -10.17 14.94 -3.23
C LEU A 52 -11.20 14.55 -2.17
N PHE A 53 -12.00 15.51 -1.74
CA PHE A 53 -13.05 15.35 -0.75
C PHE A 53 -14.45 15.42 -1.37
N ASP A 54 -15.44 14.94 -0.61
CA ASP A 54 -16.85 15.14 -0.97
C ASP A 54 -17.19 16.65 -0.97
N PRO A 55 -17.86 17.18 -2.02
CA PRO A 55 -18.19 18.60 -2.12
C PRO A 55 -19.07 19.16 -0.99
N SER A 56 -19.73 18.31 -0.20
CA SER A 56 -20.50 18.75 0.97
C SER A 56 -19.63 19.25 2.13
N ILE A 57 -18.30 19.05 2.00
CA ILE A 57 -17.32 19.39 3.00
C ILE A 57 -16.66 20.71 2.65
N PRO A 58 -16.54 21.66 3.58
CA PRO A 58 -15.94 22.96 3.32
C PRO A 58 -14.39 22.91 3.33
N LEU A 59 -13.81 21.96 2.57
CA LEU A 59 -12.39 21.80 2.34
C LEU A 59 -12.10 21.84 0.85
N TYR A 60 -11.25 22.76 0.43
CA TYR A 60 -10.95 22.98 -0.98
C TYR A 60 -9.45 23.08 -1.22
N GLY A 61 -9.01 22.62 -2.42
CA GLY A 61 -7.62 22.75 -2.85
C GLY A 61 -6.66 22.12 -1.87
N VAL A 62 -7.00 20.91 -1.37
CA VAL A 62 -6.10 20.20 -0.43
C VAL A 62 -5.03 19.51 -1.23
N ASP A 63 -3.81 19.90 -0.98
CA ASP A 63 -2.58 19.41 -1.57
C ASP A 63 -1.71 18.81 -0.46
N SER A 64 -1.05 17.71 -0.74
CA SER A 64 -0.21 17.03 0.25
C SER A 64 1.09 16.55 -0.38
N GLU A 65 2.18 16.79 0.33
CA GLU A 65 3.49 16.18 0.08
C GLU A 65 3.78 15.20 1.22
N LEU A 66 3.90 13.91 0.88
CA LEU A 66 4.17 12.83 1.81
C LEU A 66 5.49 12.17 1.45
N ASN A 67 6.41 12.14 2.37
CA ASN A 67 7.66 11.40 2.28
C ASN A 67 7.62 10.21 3.24
N ALA A 68 8.21 9.08 2.86
CA ALA A 68 8.33 7.93 3.74
C ALA A 68 9.70 7.25 3.61
N GLY A 69 10.34 7.00 4.74
CA GLY A 69 11.41 6.04 4.88
C GLY A 69 10.83 4.67 5.23
N LEU A 70 11.31 3.61 4.60
CA LEU A 70 10.88 2.24 4.85
C LEU A 70 12.04 1.40 5.34
N LEU A 71 11.84 0.72 6.45
CA LEU A 71 12.67 -0.40 6.88
C LEU A 71 11.81 -1.67 6.84
N ALA A 72 12.21 -2.69 6.04
CA ALA A 72 11.50 -3.94 6.04
C ALA A 72 12.45 -5.14 6.05
N TYR A 73 12.00 -6.22 6.70
CA TYR A 73 12.66 -7.52 6.72
C TYR A 73 11.79 -8.55 6.03
N VAL A 74 12.39 -9.26 5.06
CA VAL A 74 11.73 -10.34 4.31
C VAL A 74 12.47 -11.64 4.54
N GLN A 75 11.73 -12.69 4.88
CA GLN A 75 12.29 -14.04 5.00
C GLN A 75 11.46 -15.04 4.22
N THR A 76 12.11 -15.77 3.30
CA THR A 76 11.49 -16.89 2.59
C THR A 76 11.49 -18.12 3.48
N LEU A 77 10.29 -18.65 3.70
CA LEU A 77 9.99 -19.80 4.55
C LEU A 77 9.56 -21.01 3.71
N SER A 78 9.45 -22.16 4.35
CA SER A 78 8.80 -23.35 3.82
C SER A 78 7.62 -23.71 4.72
N LEU A 79 6.41 -23.35 4.31
CA LEU A 79 5.19 -23.75 5.00
C LEU A 79 4.52 -24.88 4.21
N TRP A 80 4.34 -26.02 4.83
CA TRP A 80 3.75 -27.22 4.19
C TRP A 80 4.43 -27.61 2.86
N GLY A 81 5.77 -27.41 2.77
CA GLY A 81 6.53 -27.68 1.54
C GLY A 81 6.34 -26.64 0.42
N ARG A 82 5.69 -25.50 0.70
CA ARG A 82 5.41 -24.43 -0.24
C ARG A 82 6.30 -23.22 0.01
N SER A 83 6.67 -22.51 -1.06
CA SER A 83 7.36 -21.23 -0.96
C SER A 83 6.46 -20.20 -0.29
N SER A 84 6.94 -19.57 0.76
CA SER A 84 6.20 -18.64 1.59
C SER A 84 7.12 -17.49 2.00
N ASN A 85 6.57 -16.29 2.23
CA ASN A 85 7.36 -15.17 2.72
C ASN A 85 6.70 -14.57 3.97
N LEU A 86 7.53 -14.28 4.96
CA LEU A 86 7.20 -13.40 6.07
C LEU A 86 7.85 -12.05 5.81
N ILE A 87 7.06 -10.99 5.85
CA ILE A 87 7.50 -9.61 5.68
C ILE A 87 7.11 -8.84 6.94
N VAL A 88 8.05 -8.10 7.50
CA VAL A 88 7.81 -7.14 8.60
C VAL A 88 8.29 -5.80 8.12
N GLU A 89 7.42 -4.78 8.18
CA GLU A 89 7.69 -3.44 7.64
C GLU A 89 7.37 -2.37 8.66
N LEU A 90 8.26 -1.39 8.78
CA LEU A 90 8.13 -0.25 9.67
C LEU A 90 8.39 1.03 8.86
N PRO A 91 7.35 1.78 8.50
CA PRO A 91 7.49 3.07 7.85
C PRO A 91 7.75 4.18 8.86
N TYR A 92 8.54 5.18 8.47
CA TYR A 92 8.63 6.49 9.09
C TYR A 92 8.19 7.54 8.07
N VAL A 93 7.19 8.34 8.39
CA VAL A 93 6.58 9.28 7.47
C VAL A 93 6.81 10.71 7.91
N TRP A 94 6.94 11.62 6.95
CA TRP A 94 6.98 13.06 7.19
C TRP A 94 6.44 13.81 5.98
N GLY A 95 5.83 14.97 6.22
CA GLY A 95 5.23 15.71 5.12
C GLY A 95 4.54 16.98 5.55
N GLU A 96 3.86 17.59 4.60
CA GLU A 96 3.01 18.74 4.80
C GLU A 96 1.74 18.61 3.97
N THR A 97 0.61 18.91 4.59
CA THR A 97 -0.68 19.02 3.89
C THR A 97 -1.17 20.46 4.04
N ARG A 98 -1.63 21.05 2.94
CA ARG A 98 -2.13 22.41 2.85
C ARG A 98 -3.52 22.39 2.23
N GLY A 99 -4.35 23.38 2.56
CA GLY A 99 -5.70 23.52 1.97
C GLY A 99 -6.42 24.75 2.51
N LEU A 100 -7.64 24.94 2.05
CA LEU A 100 -8.55 25.96 2.54
C LEU A 100 -9.63 25.30 3.40
N VAL A 101 -9.80 25.81 4.62
CA VAL A 101 -10.87 25.44 5.55
C VAL A 101 -11.80 26.64 5.65
N GLU A 102 -13.04 26.55 5.14
CA GLU A 102 -13.98 27.69 5.07
C GLU A 102 -13.30 28.96 4.51
N ASP A 103 -12.59 28.83 3.37
CA ASP A 103 -11.83 29.89 2.71
C ASP A 103 -10.61 30.43 3.49
N THR A 104 -10.27 29.84 4.64
CA THR A 104 -9.10 30.21 5.42
C THR A 104 -7.94 29.24 5.13
N PRO A 105 -6.75 29.73 4.72
CA PRO A 105 -5.59 28.89 4.52
C PRO A 105 -5.18 28.15 5.81
N ALA A 106 -5.00 26.85 5.70
CA ALA A 106 -4.51 25.99 6.77
C ALA A 106 -3.42 25.07 6.24
N SER A 107 -2.42 24.78 7.08
CA SER A 107 -1.39 23.80 6.77
C SER A 107 -0.99 23.02 8.02
N ARG A 108 -0.54 21.77 7.79
CA ARG A 108 -0.01 20.92 8.83
C ARG A 108 1.24 20.18 8.35
N LYS A 109 2.31 20.32 9.12
CA LYS A 109 3.50 19.47 9.04
C LYS A 109 3.38 18.33 10.05
N TYR A 110 3.85 17.17 9.64
CA TYR A 110 3.83 15.95 10.46
C TYR A 110 5.09 15.12 10.21
N SER A 111 5.51 14.36 11.23
CA SER A 111 6.59 13.38 11.10
C SER A 111 6.54 12.41 12.27
N GLY A 112 6.71 11.12 11.99
CA GLY A 112 6.70 10.07 13.00
C GLY A 112 6.71 8.66 12.43
N PHE A 113 6.78 7.67 13.29
CA PHE A 113 6.60 6.29 12.89
C PHE A 113 5.14 6.01 12.54
N SER A 114 4.94 5.33 11.40
CA SER A 114 3.63 4.83 11.02
C SER A 114 3.41 3.43 11.58
N ASP A 115 2.26 2.85 11.28
CA ASP A 115 1.85 1.55 11.81
C ASP A 115 2.73 0.41 11.28
N LEU A 116 3.06 -0.53 12.17
CA LEU A 116 3.80 -1.74 11.84
C LEU A 116 2.95 -2.67 10.97
N GLY A 117 3.49 -3.09 9.84
CA GLY A 117 2.89 -4.09 8.95
C GLY A 117 3.56 -5.46 9.08
N ILE A 118 2.77 -6.53 9.14
CA ILE A 118 3.25 -7.91 9.07
C ILE A 118 2.46 -8.66 8.01
N THR A 119 3.16 -9.17 7.00
CA THR A 119 2.55 -9.95 5.90
C THR A 119 3.07 -11.38 5.90
N LEU A 120 2.16 -12.33 5.83
CA LEU A 120 2.47 -13.72 5.51
C LEU A 120 1.87 -14.06 4.15
N SER A 121 2.71 -14.45 3.19
CA SER A 121 2.26 -14.97 1.90
C SER A 121 2.64 -16.43 1.73
N VAL A 122 1.79 -17.20 1.07
CA VAL A 122 1.97 -18.63 0.79
C VAL A 122 1.59 -18.91 -0.65
N ASN A 123 2.46 -19.56 -1.40
CA ASN A 123 2.16 -20.06 -2.73
C ASN A 123 1.34 -21.34 -2.64
N LEU A 124 0.05 -21.28 -2.90
CA LEU A 124 -0.89 -22.39 -2.79
C LEU A 124 -0.67 -23.44 -3.88
N MET A 125 -0.26 -22.98 -5.09
CA MET A 125 0.03 -23.84 -6.25
C MET A 125 1.21 -23.27 -7.05
N GLY A 126 1.91 -24.16 -7.78
CA GLY A 126 2.89 -23.78 -8.80
C GLY A 126 4.29 -23.42 -8.28
N ALA A 127 4.47 -23.19 -7.00
CA ALA A 127 5.78 -22.85 -6.44
C ALA A 127 6.03 -23.60 -5.11
N PRO A 128 6.67 -24.75 -5.14
CA PRO A 128 7.12 -25.45 -3.95
C PRO A 128 8.24 -24.66 -3.25
N SER A 129 8.54 -25.05 -2.02
CA SER A 129 9.75 -24.57 -1.34
C SER A 129 10.99 -25.14 -2.05
N MET A 130 11.93 -24.29 -2.43
CA MET A 130 13.04 -24.67 -3.33
C MET A 130 14.39 -24.33 -2.69
N THR A 131 15.40 -25.18 -2.99
CA THR A 131 16.83 -24.84 -2.84
C THR A 131 17.22 -23.79 -3.89
N VAL A 132 18.47 -23.34 -3.84
CA VAL A 132 19.01 -22.40 -4.85
C VAL A 132 19.02 -23.05 -6.24
N GLU A 133 19.44 -24.31 -6.33
CA GLU A 133 19.54 -25.08 -7.57
C GLU A 133 18.17 -25.32 -8.19
N GLU A 134 17.19 -25.72 -7.39
CA GLU A 134 15.80 -25.92 -7.83
C GLU A 134 15.17 -24.61 -8.30
N PHE A 135 15.45 -23.49 -7.61
CA PHE A 135 14.98 -22.16 -8.03
C PHE A 135 15.59 -21.72 -9.37
N VAL A 136 16.88 -22.02 -9.63
CA VAL A 136 17.50 -21.75 -10.92
C VAL A 136 16.80 -22.54 -12.02
N ALA A 137 16.49 -23.83 -11.81
CA ALA A 137 15.73 -24.67 -12.74
C ALA A 137 14.31 -24.11 -12.96
N PHE A 138 13.59 -23.78 -11.89
CA PHE A 138 12.25 -23.17 -11.96
C PHE A 138 12.22 -21.90 -12.81
N ARG A 139 13.27 -21.08 -12.77
CA ARG A 139 13.34 -19.85 -13.55
C ARG A 139 13.47 -20.07 -15.05
N THR A 140 13.97 -21.22 -15.49
CA THR A 140 14.10 -21.59 -16.90
C THR A 140 12.84 -22.24 -17.46
N ASP A 141 11.99 -22.81 -16.60
CA ASP A 141 10.70 -23.40 -16.95
C ASP A 141 9.65 -23.02 -15.88
N PRO A 142 9.23 -21.74 -15.83
CA PRO A 142 8.31 -21.28 -14.81
C PRO A 142 6.90 -21.81 -15.06
N HIS A 143 6.22 -22.20 -13.99
CA HIS A 143 4.82 -22.60 -14.01
C HIS A 143 3.92 -21.49 -13.47
N ALA A 144 2.62 -21.60 -13.76
CA ALA A 144 1.63 -20.71 -13.16
C ALA A 144 1.62 -20.88 -11.64
N ILE A 145 1.53 -19.76 -10.92
CA ILE A 145 1.54 -19.70 -9.45
C ILE A 145 0.21 -19.13 -8.98
N LEU A 146 -0.42 -19.78 -8.02
CA LEU A 146 -1.50 -19.23 -7.22
C LEU A 146 -0.99 -19.01 -5.81
N GLY A 147 -1.05 -17.79 -5.31
CA GLY A 147 -0.66 -17.43 -3.96
C GLY A 147 -1.79 -16.75 -3.20
N ALA A 148 -1.66 -16.76 -1.88
CA ALA A 148 -2.51 -15.99 -0.98
C ALA A 148 -1.64 -15.27 0.05
N SER A 149 -2.09 -14.11 0.51
CA SER A 149 -1.42 -13.38 1.59
C SER A 149 -2.43 -12.82 2.59
N LEU A 150 -1.93 -12.64 3.81
CA LEU A 150 -2.60 -11.95 4.89
C LEU A 150 -1.63 -10.92 5.46
N LYS A 151 -2.01 -9.63 5.41
CA LYS A 151 -1.29 -8.53 6.02
C LYS A 151 -2.07 -8.00 7.21
N VAL A 152 -1.43 -7.95 8.36
CA VAL A 152 -1.93 -7.31 9.57
C VAL A 152 -1.21 -5.99 9.74
N ILE A 153 -1.93 -4.91 9.97
CA ILE A 153 -1.41 -3.58 10.29
C ILE A 153 -1.82 -3.29 11.74
N ALA A 154 -0.83 -3.12 12.60
CA ALA A 154 -1.04 -2.91 14.03
C ALA A 154 -1.01 -1.40 14.34
N PRO A 155 -1.88 -0.88 15.23
CA PRO A 155 -1.92 0.53 15.62
C PRO A 155 -0.75 0.89 16.53
N THR A 156 0.46 0.94 15.97
CA THR A 156 1.71 1.21 16.69
C THR A 156 2.35 2.53 16.31
N GLY A 157 1.78 3.21 15.30
CA GLY A 157 2.26 4.50 14.83
C GLY A 157 1.93 5.64 15.79
N GLU A 158 2.56 6.78 15.55
CA GLU A 158 2.30 7.97 16.34
C GLU A 158 0.89 8.50 16.05
N TYR A 159 0.11 8.73 17.11
CA TYR A 159 -1.27 9.16 17.04
C TYR A 159 -1.57 10.22 18.11
N ASP A 160 -2.28 11.26 17.72
CA ASP A 160 -2.75 12.35 18.59
C ASP A 160 -4.24 12.56 18.31
N GLU A 161 -5.09 12.19 19.28
CA GLU A 161 -6.56 12.27 19.18
C GLU A 161 -7.11 13.68 18.93
N THR A 162 -6.29 14.71 19.18
CA THR A 162 -6.67 16.09 18.91
C THR A 162 -6.38 16.52 17.47
N ARG A 163 -5.82 15.62 16.66
CA ARG A 163 -5.35 15.91 15.31
C ARG A 163 -6.07 15.07 14.27
N LEU A 164 -6.28 15.65 13.11
CA LEU A 164 -6.93 15.01 11.97
C LEU A 164 -5.97 14.19 11.12
N ILE A 165 -4.72 14.66 10.97
CA ILE A 165 -3.69 13.97 10.22
C ILE A 165 -2.71 13.41 11.25
N ASN A 166 -2.56 12.10 11.22
CA ASN A 166 -1.68 11.35 12.08
C ASN A 166 -0.82 10.41 11.24
N GLU A 167 0.33 10.06 11.77
CA GLU A 167 1.30 9.14 11.20
C GLU A 167 0.83 7.68 11.32
N GLY A 168 0.13 7.34 12.41
CA GLY A 168 -0.54 6.09 12.68
C GLY A 168 -2.07 6.19 12.55
N ALA A 169 -2.72 5.04 12.49
CA ALA A 169 -4.16 4.91 12.25
C ALA A 169 -5.01 4.74 13.50
N ASN A 170 -4.39 4.46 14.64
CA ASN A 170 -5.04 4.11 15.90
C ASN A 170 -6.05 2.97 15.81
N ARG A 171 -5.96 2.13 14.80
CA ARG A 171 -6.86 0.98 14.61
C ARG A 171 -6.16 -0.15 13.87
N TRP A 172 -6.58 -1.37 14.14
CA TRP A 172 -6.14 -2.53 13.39
C TRP A 172 -6.66 -2.49 11.96
N ALA A 173 -5.86 -2.99 11.01
CA ALA A 173 -6.33 -3.28 9.67
C ALA A 173 -5.83 -4.65 9.21
N LEU A 174 -6.64 -5.31 8.37
CA LEU A 174 -6.38 -6.65 7.87
C LEU A 174 -6.61 -6.68 6.35
N LYS A 175 -5.54 -6.96 5.57
CA LYS A 175 -5.64 -7.16 4.12
C LYS A 175 -5.50 -8.63 3.78
N GLY A 176 -6.53 -9.20 3.16
CA GLY A 176 -6.45 -10.51 2.49
C GLY A 176 -6.30 -10.33 1.00
N GLU A 177 -5.42 -11.11 0.35
CA GLU A 177 -5.19 -11.03 -1.09
C GLU A 177 -4.94 -12.39 -1.71
N LEU A 178 -5.44 -12.59 -2.92
CA LEU A 178 -5.12 -13.71 -3.79
C LEU A 178 -4.36 -13.19 -5.01
N GLY A 179 -3.31 -13.89 -5.42
CA GLY A 179 -2.52 -13.53 -6.58
C GLY A 179 -2.30 -14.71 -7.50
N TYR A 180 -2.34 -14.45 -8.80
CA TYR A 180 -2.10 -15.42 -9.86
C TYR A 180 -1.04 -14.91 -10.81
N THR A 181 0.12 -15.60 -10.85
CA THR A 181 1.20 -15.33 -11.79
C THR A 181 1.09 -16.30 -12.96
N LEU A 182 0.93 -15.79 -14.17
CA LEU A 182 0.89 -16.54 -15.42
C LEU A 182 2.17 -16.29 -16.23
N PRO A 183 3.09 -17.27 -16.34
CA PRO A 183 4.21 -17.18 -17.26
C PRO A 183 3.72 -17.30 -18.72
N LEU A 184 3.90 -16.25 -19.52
CA LEU A 184 3.66 -16.29 -20.96
C LEU A 184 4.86 -16.86 -21.72
N SER A 185 6.05 -16.71 -21.12
CA SER A 185 7.30 -17.27 -21.60
C SER A 185 8.35 -17.20 -20.48
N THR A 186 9.56 -17.66 -20.75
CA THR A 186 10.69 -17.48 -19.81
C THR A 186 11.04 -16.00 -19.53
N LYS A 187 10.57 -15.08 -20.37
CA LYS A 187 10.88 -13.63 -20.27
C LYS A 187 9.67 -12.78 -19.85
N TRP A 188 8.45 -13.24 -20.06
CA TRP A 188 7.24 -12.47 -19.80
C TRP A 188 6.34 -13.16 -18.79
N LEU A 189 5.88 -12.39 -17.80
CA LEU A 189 4.91 -12.83 -16.80
C LEU A 189 3.75 -11.83 -16.79
N LEU A 190 2.57 -12.34 -16.49
CA LEU A 190 1.39 -11.55 -16.09
C LEU A 190 1.06 -11.91 -14.66
N ASP A 191 0.93 -10.90 -13.80
CA ASP A 191 0.39 -11.07 -12.46
C ASP A 191 -0.99 -10.42 -12.39
N PHE A 192 -1.90 -11.12 -11.70
CA PHE A 192 -3.22 -10.63 -11.33
C PHE A 192 -3.37 -10.79 -9.82
N GLU A 193 -3.79 -9.75 -9.14
CA GLU A 193 -4.00 -9.75 -7.71
C GLU A 193 -5.37 -9.17 -7.39
N ALA A 194 -6.07 -9.77 -6.44
CA ALA A 194 -7.34 -9.26 -5.93
C ALA A 194 -7.36 -9.37 -4.41
N GLY A 195 -7.75 -8.30 -3.75
CA GLY A 195 -7.71 -8.24 -2.30
C GLY A 195 -8.81 -7.37 -1.70
N ALA A 196 -8.94 -7.51 -0.38
CA ALA A 196 -9.80 -6.69 0.44
C ALA A 196 -9.05 -6.25 1.70
N LEU A 197 -9.16 -4.97 2.02
CA LEU A 197 -8.61 -4.34 3.22
C LEU A 197 -9.76 -3.99 4.15
N PHE A 198 -9.76 -4.58 5.34
CA PHE A 198 -10.74 -4.37 6.41
C PHE A 198 -10.12 -3.51 7.50
N PHE A 199 -10.94 -2.70 8.14
CA PHE A 199 -10.52 -1.79 9.19
C PHE A 199 -11.25 -2.10 10.49
N GLY A 200 -10.55 -1.98 11.61
CA GLY A 200 -11.18 -1.80 12.92
C GLY A 200 -11.67 -0.36 13.07
N ASP A 201 -12.36 -0.10 14.16
CA ASP A 201 -12.84 1.22 14.50
C ASP A 201 -11.73 2.04 15.18
N ASP A 202 -11.80 3.35 15.05
CA ASP A 202 -11.00 4.31 15.82
C ASP A 202 -11.96 5.07 16.75
N ASP A 203 -11.96 4.70 18.02
CA ASP A 203 -12.86 5.27 19.04
C ASP A 203 -12.32 6.59 19.62
N GLU A 204 -11.10 6.98 19.29
CA GLU A 204 -10.43 8.20 19.77
C GLU A 204 -10.25 9.23 18.65
N PHE A 205 -11.00 9.13 17.57
CA PHE A 205 -10.90 10.09 16.49
C PHE A 205 -11.43 11.46 16.93
N VAL A 206 -10.77 12.54 16.50
CA VAL A 206 -11.04 13.93 16.95
C VAL A 206 -12.50 14.37 16.85
N ALA A 207 -13.29 13.81 15.94
CA ALA A 207 -14.71 14.12 15.73
C ALA A 207 -15.67 13.02 16.23
N GLY A 208 -15.20 12.12 17.07
CA GLY A 208 -15.94 10.98 17.57
C GLY A 208 -15.46 9.66 16.99
N LYS A 209 -16.26 8.61 17.07
CA LYS A 209 -15.91 7.29 16.53
C LYS A 209 -15.80 7.30 15.01
N LYS A 210 -14.70 6.76 14.47
CA LYS A 210 -14.50 6.56 13.04
C LYS A 210 -14.58 5.10 12.66
N GLU A 211 -15.51 4.78 11.77
CA GLU A 211 -15.70 3.47 11.15
C GLU A 211 -15.41 3.59 9.66
N GLN A 212 -14.99 2.49 9.02
CA GLN A 212 -14.72 2.48 7.58
C GLN A 212 -15.09 1.14 6.95
N GLU A 213 -15.86 1.20 5.87
CA GLU A 213 -16.16 0.03 5.03
C GLU A 213 -14.89 -0.53 4.39
N PRO A 214 -14.87 -1.83 4.03
CA PRO A 214 -13.73 -2.42 3.33
C PRO A 214 -13.40 -1.73 2.01
N ILE A 215 -12.10 -1.72 1.68
CA ILE A 215 -11.61 -1.34 0.35
C ILE A 215 -11.25 -2.61 -0.41
N TYR A 216 -11.82 -2.78 -1.59
CA TYR A 216 -11.51 -3.87 -2.52
C TYR A 216 -10.54 -3.38 -3.58
N SER A 217 -9.57 -4.19 -3.94
CA SER A 217 -8.56 -3.86 -4.93
C SER A 217 -8.36 -4.98 -5.95
N ALA A 218 -8.01 -4.60 -7.18
CA ALA A 218 -7.55 -5.50 -8.22
C ALA A 218 -6.34 -4.90 -8.90
N GLN A 219 -5.28 -5.70 -9.09
CA GLN A 219 -4.04 -5.30 -9.72
C GLN A 219 -3.73 -6.18 -10.91
N MET A 220 -3.03 -5.61 -11.88
CA MET A 220 -2.46 -6.33 -13.02
C MET A 220 -1.06 -5.81 -13.30
N HIS A 221 -0.10 -6.73 -13.49
CA HIS A 221 1.26 -6.38 -13.80
C HIS A 221 1.74 -7.14 -15.04
N VAL A 222 2.28 -6.41 -16.00
CA VAL A 222 2.97 -6.98 -17.17
C VAL A 222 4.47 -6.89 -16.90
N ILE A 223 5.10 -8.02 -16.69
CA ILE A 223 6.48 -8.09 -16.22
C ILE A 223 7.38 -8.64 -17.31
N ARG A 224 8.50 -7.95 -17.58
CA ARG A 224 9.57 -8.41 -18.45
C ARG A 224 10.83 -8.71 -17.64
N ARG A 225 11.33 -9.92 -17.79
CA ARG A 225 12.62 -10.38 -17.24
C ARG A 225 13.70 -10.19 -18.30
N PHE A 226 14.70 -9.36 -18.05
CA PHE A 226 15.78 -9.07 -18.98
C PHE A 226 16.96 -10.03 -18.76
N SER A 227 17.38 -10.19 -17.50
CA SER A 227 18.43 -11.10 -17.07
C SER A 227 18.18 -11.54 -15.61
N PRO A 228 18.97 -12.46 -15.04
CA PRO A 228 18.90 -12.78 -13.62
C PRO A 228 19.00 -11.54 -12.74
N GLY A 229 17.96 -11.26 -11.94
CA GLY A 229 17.87 -10.08 -11.05
C GLY A 229 17.46 -8.78 -11.74
N PHE A 230 17.53 -8.67 -13.06
CA PHE A 230 17.08 -7.50 -13.80
C PHE A 230 15.72 -7.75 -14.45
N TRP A 231 14.72 -6.94 -14.06
CA TRP A 231 13.36 -7.01 -14.61
C TRP A 231 12.68 -5.64 -14.49
N GLY A 232 11.61 -5.46 -15.24
CA GLY A 232 10.74 -4.30 -15.15
C GLY A 232 9.30 -4.70 -15.35
N SER A 233 8.38 -3.85 -14.91
CA SER A 233 6.94 -4.05 -15.08
C SER A 233 6.20 -2.76 -15.37
N LEU A 234 5.08 -2.90 -16.09
CA LEU A 234 4.00 -1.92 -16.12
C LEU A 234 2.90 -2.44 -15.19
N ASN A 235 2.34 -1.56 -14.41
CA ASN A 235 1.44 -1.88 -13.32
C ASN A 235 0.15 -1.10 -13.46
N PHE A 236 -0.96 -1.75 -13.14
CA PHE A 236 -2.28 -1.15 -13.03
C PHE A 236 -2.92 -1.60 -11.72
N ASN A 237 -3.56 -0.66 -11.01
CA ASN A 237 -4.37 -0.94 -9.84
C ASN A 237 -5.70 -0.21 -9.96
N TYR A 238 -6.77 -0.89 -9.59
CA TYR A 238 -8.10 -0.32 -9.35
C TYR A 238 -8.54 -0.68 -7.94
N PHE A 239 -9.09 0.28 -7.21
CA PHE A 239 -9.64 0.05 -5.87
C PHE A 239 -10.94 0.82 -5.66
N THR A 240 -11.83 0.23 -4.86
CA THR A 240 -13.15 0.78 -4.58
C THR A 240 -13.63 0.41 -3.18
N GLY A 241 -14.50 1.25 -2.60
CA GLY A 241 -15.02 1.07 -1.25
C GLY A 241 -14.48 2.12 -0.29
N GLY A 242 -14.34 1.76 0.98
CA GLY A 242 -13.73 2.60 2.01
C GLY A 242 -14.57 3.78 2.45
N ARG A 243 -15.91 3.72 2.28
CA ARG A 243 -16.82 4.72 2.83
C ARG A 243 -16.59 4.86 4.33
N GLN A 244 -16.57 6.08 4.81
CA GLN A 244 -16.39 6.37 6.22
C GLN A 244 -17.70 6.77 6.91
N THR A 245 -17.80 6.39 8.18
CA THR A 245 -18.83 6.85 9.10
C THR A 245 -18.15 7.49 10.29
N ILE A 246 -18.48 8.74 10.59
CA ILE A 246 -17.92 9.49 11.71
C ILE A 246 -19.04 9.83 12.68
N ASP A 247 -18.92 9.34 13.92
CA ASP A 247 -19.91 9.52 14.99
C ASP A 247 -21.34 9.22 14.52
N GLY A 248 -21.51 8.12 13.78
CA GLY A 248 -22.76 7.66 13.22
C GLY A 248 -23.25 8.39 11.96
N VAL A 249 -22.50 9.37 11.45
CA VAL A 249 -22.80 10.07 10.19
C VAL A 249 -22.04 9.44 9.04
N GLU A 250 -22.77 8.84 8.10
CA GLU A 250 -22.22 8.23 6.89
C GLU A 250 -21.81 9.31 5.87
N LEU A 251 -20.59 9.20 5.30
CA LEU A 251 -20.05 10.11 4.33
C LEU A 251 -20.28 9.62 2.88
N GLY A 252 -20.30 10.55 1.92
CA GLY A 252 -20.43 10.24 0.50
C GLY A 252 -19.11 9.85 -0.20
N ASP A 253 -18.07 9.47 0.52
CA ASP A 253 -16.67 9.40 0.13
C ASP A 253 -16.21 8.04 -0.43
N VAL A 254 -17.11 7.24 -0.99
CA VAL A 254 -16.78 5.95 -1.63
C VAL A 254 -15.73 6.14 -2.71
N GLN A 255 -14.55 5.57 -2.49
CA GLN A 255 -13.44 5.60 -3.44
C GLN A 255 -13.77 4.75 -4.67
N ARG A 256 -13.34 5.22 -5.85
CA ARG A 256 -13.37 4.50 -7.14
C ARG A 256 -12.19 5.02 -7.94
N ASN A 257 -11.03 4.50 -7.62
CA ASN A 257 -9.77 5.08 -8.05
C ASN A 257 -8.93 4.05 -8.80
N SER A 258 -8.10 4.53 -9.70
CA SER A 258 -7.15 3.70 -10.43
C SER A 258 -5.79 4.38 -10.51
N ARG A 259 -4.74 3.57 -10.57
CA ARG A 259 -3.35 4.02 -10.69
C ARG A 259 -2.63 3.26 -11.79
N LEU A 260 -1.73 3.95 -12.46
CA LEU A 260 -0.77 3.37 -13.38
C LEU A 260 0.63 3.54 -12.81
N GLY A 261 1.51 2.57 -13.06
CA GLY A 261 2.88 2.67 -12.61
C GLY A 261 3.85 1.83 -13.42
N ALA A 262 5.13 2.07 -13.17
CA ALA A 262 6.22 1.27 -13.70
C ALA A 262 7.21 0.94 -12.58
N THR A 263 7.79 -0.24 -12.64
CA THR A 263 8.81 -0.69 -11.69
C THR A 263 10.00 -1.25 -12.45
N PHE A 264 11.21 -0.93 -11.98
CA PHE A 264 12.45 -1.54 -12.45
C PHE A 264 13.28 -2.02 -11.27
N VAL A 265 13.88 -3.21 -11.41
CA VAL A 265 14.78 -3.79 -10.41
C VAL A 265 16.08 -4.16 -11.07
N PHE A 266 17.19 -3.69 -10.51
CA PHE A 266 18.54 -3.87 -11.03
C PHE A 266 19.42 -4.56 -9.99
N PRO A 267 20.16 -5.63 -10.34
CA PRO A 267 21.22 -6.15 -9.48
C PRO A 267 22.40 -5.16 -9.53
N VAL A 268 22.73 -4.53 -8.42
CA VAL A 268 23.85 -3.54 -8.36
C VAL A 268 25.13 -4.16 -7.85
N ALA A 269 25.05 -5.20 -7.02
CA ALA A 269 26.19 -5.98 -6.55
C ALA A 269 25.71 -7.38 -6.13
N LYS A 270 26.65 -8.28 -5.77
CA LYS A 270 26.30 -9.60 -5.25
C LYS A 270 25.44 -9.46 -3.97
N GLY A 271 24.23 -9.98 -4.00
CA GLY A 271 23.28 -9.90 -2.89
C GLY A 271 22.60 -8.54 -2.72
N HIS A 272 22.79 -7.58 -3.63
CA HIS A 272 22.17 -6.27 -3.57
C HIS A 272 21.39 -5.96 -4.87
N ALA A 273 20.22 -5.40 -4.72
CA ALA A 273 19.40 -4.95 -5.83
C ALA A 273 18.85 -3.55 -5.52
N LEU A 274 18.69 -2.75 -6.56
CA LEU A 274 18.03 -1.45 -6.52
C LEU A 274 16.67 -1.60 -7.21
N LYS A 275 15.61 -1.20 -6.53
CA LYS A 275 14.26 -1.11 -7.10
C LYS A 275 13.89 0.37 -7.23
N LEU A 276 13.45 0.75 -8.41
CA LEU A 276 12.85 2.05 -8.71
C LEU A 276 11.40 1.84 -9.09
N GLY A 277 10.52 2.67 -8.56
CA GLY A 277 9.10 2.67 -8.87
C GLY A 277 8.61 4.09 -9.13
N TYR A 278 7.67 4.22 -10.06
CA TYR A 278 6.90 5.44 -10.26
C TYR A 278 5.44 5.08 -10.53
N ALA A 279 4.51 5.81 -9.93
CA ALA A 279 3.09 5.60 -10.12
C ALA A 279 2.36 6.93 -10.10
N VAL A 280 1.29 7.01 -10.90
CA VAL A 280 0.41 8.19 -11.01
C VAL A 280 -1.04 7.77 -10.81
N GLY A 281 -1.85 8.66 -10.27
CA GLY A 281 -3.30 8.55 -10.34
C GLY A 281 -3.76 8.62 -11.80
N TRP A 282 -4.71 7.78 -12.20
CA TRP A 282 -5.30 7.83 -13.54
C TRP A 282 -6.74 8.29 -13.51
N LEU A 283 -7.54 7.71 -12.63
CA LEU A 283 -8.91 8.15 -12.35
C LEU A 283 -9.07 8.17 -10.83
N THR A 284 -9.37 9.32 -10.26
CA THR A 284 -9.57 9.47 -8.82
C THR A 284 -10.89 10.17 -8.56
N ARG A 285 -11.77 9.53 -7.77
CA ARG A 285 -13.04 10.10 -7.35
C ARG A 285 -12.94 10.78 -6.00
N PHE A 286 -12.44 10.06 -5.00
CA PHE A 286 -12.20 10.53 -3.63
C PHE A 286 -10.90 9.97 -3.09
N GLY A 287 -10.30 10.67 -2.12
CA GLY A 287 -9.03 10.30 -1.54
C GLY A 287 -7.85 10.91 -2.29
N THR A 288 -6.71 10.25 -2.22
CA THR A 288 -5.44 10.78 -2.74
C THR A 288 -5.29 10.55 -4.24
N ASP A 289 -4.95 11.61 -4.96
CA ASP A 289 -4.53 11.60 -6.37
C ASP A 289 -3.06 11.97 -6.44
N PHE A 290 -2.20 11.01 -6.12
CA PHE A 290 -0.77 11.21 -5.93
C PHE A 290 0.07 10.65 -7.05
N ASP A 291 1.03 11.44 -7.49
CA ASP A 291 2.23 10.98 -8.14
C ASP A 291 3.19 10.45 -7.07
N GLN A 292 3.72 9.27 -7.27
CA GLN A 292 4.59 8.61 -6.29
C GLN A 292 5.87 8.11 -6.94
N PHE A 293 7.00 8.46 -6.34
CA PHE A 293 8.30 7.87 -6.63
C PHE A 293 8.73 6.95 -5.48
N LEU A 294 9.39 5.85 -5.80
CA LEU A 294 9.93 4.87 -4.85
C LEU A 294 11.33 4.46 -5.25
N ILE A 295 12.22 4.39 -4.26
CA ILE A 295 13.56 3.78 -4.36
C ILE A 295 13.79 2.87 -3.16
N THR A 296 14.20 1.64 -3.39
CA THR A 296 14.54 0.69 -2.32
C THR A 296 15.76 -0.14 -2.68
#